data_8362280e87853d896dfb246cba27c672
#
_entry.id   8362280e87853d896dfb246cba27c672
#
_cell.length_a   1.000
_cell.length_b   1.000
_cell.length_c   1.000
_cell.angle_alpha   90.00
_cell.angle_beta   90.00
_cell.angle_gamma   90.00
#
_symmetry.space_group_name_H-M   'P 1'
#
loop_
_entity.id
_entity.type
_entity.pdbx_description
1 polymer ?
#
loop_
_entity_poly.entity_id
_entity_poly.type
_entity_poly.pdbx_seq_one_letter_code
_entity_poly.pdbx_strand_id
1 'polypeptide(L)'
;VVIDNPATLPVWVRDAAQILKGNADRYVYISSTAAYADVSKTGLVETMPLAKYTGPDAMKETNATMRASNFALFGPLKVQSEAEAEKWFPGRTLVIRPGYIVGPGDETDRFTYWPVRVERGGEVLAPGRPSDPMQIIDARDLAEWTIRMVEQGTVGAFNAVGPKTPMTMGQMLGDIKKTINSDARFTWVDDDFLKAQKIIDDIPIWTSPKGQEIGYLTTNSQKAIRHGLTFRPLSDTVRATLEWFHKQPPERQAKMRAGIPAGREREVLAAWHAAHK
;
A
#
# COMPACT_ATOMS: atom_id res chain seq x y z
N VAL A 1 -15.91 8.31 -19.19
CA VAL A 1 -14.63 7.98 -18.51
C VAL A 1 -14.74 6.59 -17.93
N VAL A 2 -13.64 5.84 -17.97
CA VAL A 2 -13.48 4.54 -17.31
C VAL A 2 -12.47 4.68 -16.20
N ILE A 3 -12.76 4.12 -15.03
CA ILE A 3 -11.80 3.99 -13.91
C ILE A 3 -11.58 2.50 -13.71
N ASP A 4 -10.39 2.03 -14.11
CA ASP A 4 -9.99 0.64 -14.01
C ASP A 4 -9.13 0.44 -12.75
N ASN A 5 -9.79 -0.02 -11.69
CA ASN A 5 -9.17 -0.25 -10.38
C ASN A 5 -8.67 -1.69 -10.18
N PRO A 6 -9.43 -2.75 -10.55
CA PRO A 6 -9.06 -4.11 -10.19
C PRO A 6 -8.01 -4.74 -11.11
N ALA A 7 -7.74 -4.16 -12.29
CA ALA A 7 -6.88 -4.80 -13.27
C ALA A 7 -5.41 -4.80 -12.84
N THR A 8 -4.85 -5.99 -12.70
CA THR A 8 -3.41 -6.20 -12.45
C THR A 8 -2.71 -6.78 -13.66
N LEU A 9 -3.43 -7.58 -14.46
CA LEU A 9 -2.89 -8.24 -15.64
C LEU A 9 -3.12 -7.39 -16.89
N PRO A 10 -2.12 -7.21 -17.76
CA PRO A 10 -2.21 -6.36 -18.93
C PRO A 10 -3.26 -6.85 -19.94
N VAL A 11 -3.55 -8.14 -19.99
CA VAL A 11 -4.62 -8.70 -20.82
C VAL A 11 -6.00 -8.12 -20.45
N TRP A 12 -6.28 -7.92 -19.17
CA TRP A 12 -7.55 -7.35 -18.73
C TRP A 12 -7.68 -5.88 -19.13
N VAL A 13 -6.60 -5.10 -18.97
CA VAL A 13 -6.57 -3.70 -19.39
C VAL A 13 -6.72 -3.58 -20.90
N ARG A 14 -6.00 -4.43 -21.68
CA ARG A 14 -6.13 -4.48 -23.14
C ARG A 14 -7.58 -4.72 -23.56
N ASP A 15 -8.19 -5.76 -23.02
CA ASP A 15 -9.53 -6.19 -23.46
C ASP A 15 -10.59 -5.13 -23.08
N ALA A 16 -10.53 -4.58 -21.86
CA ALA A 16 -11.40 -3.49 -21.43
C ALA A 16 -11.20 -2.23 -22.31
N ALA A 17 -9.94 -1.83 -22.50
CA ALA A 17 -9.62 -0.62 -23.26
C ALA A 17 -10.01 -0.75 -24.76
N GLN A 18 -9.84 -1.92 -25.37
CA GLN A 18 -10.29 -2.18 -26.74
C GLN A 18 -11.79 -2.01 -26.93
N ILE A 19 -12.58 -2.55 -26.00
CA ILE A 19 -14.05 -2.46 -26.04
C ILE A 19 -14.51 -1.02 -25.84
N LEU A 20 -13.83 -0.28 -24.94
CA LEU A 20 -14.28 1.03 -24.46
C LEU A 20 -13.73 2.22 -25.25
N LYS A 21 -12.71 2.04 -26.10
CA LYS A 21 -12.01 3.14 -26.80
C LYS A 21 -12.91 4.06 -27.64
N GLY A 22 -14.04 3.55 -28.12
CA GLY A 22 -15.03 4.32 -28.89
C GLY A 22 -16.16 4.90 -28.05
N ASN A 23 -16.30 4.47 -26.79
CA ASN A 23 -17.42 4.80 -25.92
C ASN A 23 -16.99 5.56 -24.65
N ALA A 24 -15.70 5.78 -24.45
CA ALA A 24 -15.17 6.54 -23.33
C ALA A 24 -14.12 7.54 -23.81
N ASP A 25 -14.17 8.76 -23.28
CA ASP A 25 -13.22 9.82 -23.63
C ASP A 25 -11.85 9.61 -22.99
N ARG A 26 -11.80 9.01 -21.81
CA ARG A 26 -10.58 8.84 -21.01
C ARG A 26 -10.56 7.51 -20.29
N TYR A 27 -9.34 7.04 -20.04
CA TYR A 27 -9.06 5.84 -19.26
C TYR A 27 -8.22 6.21 -18.03
N VAL A 28 -8.71 5.89 -16.84
CA VAL A 28 -7.97 6.03 -15.58
C VAL A 28 -7.53 4.64 -15.15
N TYR A 29 -6.24 4.46 -15.00
CA TYR A 29 -5.66 3.20 -14.54
C TYR A 29 -5.05 3.34 -13.15
N ILE A 30 -5.53 2.52 -12.21
CA ILE A 30 -4.94 2.45 -10.86
C ILE A 30 -3.78 1.45 -10.89
N SER A 31 -2.59 2.02 -11.05
CA SER A 31 -1.31 1.30 -11.06
C SER A 31 -0.77 1.07 -9.63
N SER A 32 0.54 1.21 -9.43
CA SER A 32 1.21 1.06 -8.13
C SER A 32 2.59 1.72 -8.15
N THR A 33 3.09 2.12 -6.98
CA THR A 33 4.51 2.49 -6.82
C THR A 33 5.46 1.31 -7.08
N ALA A 34 4.97 0.08 -7.09
CA ALA A 34 5.73 -1.10 -7.51
C ALA A 34 6.12 -1.09 -9.00
N ALA A 35 5.56 -0.17 -9.79
CA ALA A 35 5.93 0.03 -11.20
C ALA A 35 7.35 0.56 -11.41
N TYR A 36 8.01 1.09 -10.39
CA TYR A 36 9.39 1.59 -10.52
C TYR A 36 10.42 0.44 -10.59
N ALA A 37 11.45 0.63 -11.42
CA ALA A 37 12.50 -0.37 -11.66
C ALA A 37 13.40 -0.58 -10.43
N ASP A 38 13.64 0.47 -9.65
CA ASP A 38 14.53 0.44 -8.49
C ASP A 38 13.83 1.11 -7.30
N VAL A 39 13.26 0.30 -6.45
CA VAL A 39 12.57 0.72 -5.22
C VAL A 39 13.48 0.73 -3.99
N SER A 40 14.77 0.49 -4.17
CA SER A 40 15.78 0.69 -3.12
C SER A 40 16.14 2.17 -2.93
N LYS A 41 15.76 3.03 -3.88
CA LYS A 41 15.99 4.48 -3.84
C LYS A 41 14.88 5.21 -3.11
N THR A 42 15.25 6.20 -2.34
CA THR A 42 14.30 7.12 -1.69
C THR A 42 13.82 8.19 -2.67
N GLY A 43 12.62 8.74 -2.40
CA GLY A 43 12.10 9.89 -3.14
C GLY A 43 11.68 9.60 -4.58
N LEU A 44 11.09 8.41 -4.84
CA LEU A 44 10.64 8.01 -6.18
C LEU A 44 9.73 9.07 -6.80
N VAL A 45 10.05 9.52 -8.01
CA VAL A 45 9.26 10.48 -8.80
C VAL A 45 8.79 9.85 -10.10
N GLU A 46 7.74 10.40 -10.72
CA GLU A 46 7.06 9.84 -11.88
C GLU A 46 7.93 9.70 -13.12
N THR A 47 9.05 10.40 -13.19
CA THR A 47 10.02 10.36 -14.31
C THR A 47 11.10 9.29 -14.15
N MET A 48 11.13 8.57 -13.02
CA MET A 48 12.10 7.50 -12.81
C MET A 48 11.82 6.28 -13.71
N PRO A 49 12.86 5.48 -14.03
CA PRO A 49 12.70 4.28 -14.83
C PRO A 49 11.67 3.32 -14.25
N LEU A 50 10.88 2.71 -15.13
CA LEU A 50 9.88 1.72 -14.78
C LEU A 50 10.44 0.30 -14.90
N ALA A 51 9.87 -0.61 -14.14
CA ALA A 51 10.20 -2.03 -14.14
C ALA A 51 9.96 -2.64 -15.53
N LYS A 52 10.86 -3.50 -15.95
CA LYS A 52 10.76 -4.20 -17.24
C LYS A 52 10.25 -5.60 -17.04
N TYR A 53 9.26 -5.99 -17.82
CA TYR A 53 8.85 -7.37 -17.93
C TYR A 53 9.87 -8.11 -18.81
N THR A 54 10.39 -9.23 -18.31
CA THR A 54 11.43 -10.04 -18.99
C THR A 54 10.94 -11.44 -19.38
N GLY A 55 9.68 -11.75 -19.11
CA GLY A 55 9.08 -13.02 -19.52
C GLY A 55 8.76 -13.08 -21.02
N PRO A 56 8.28 -14.22 -21.51
CA PRO A 56 8.04 -14.43 -22.94
C PRO A 56 6.81 -13.67 -23.48
N ASP A 57 5.75 -13.54 -22.68
CA ASP A 57 4.51 -12.90 -23.11
C ASP A 57 3.69 -12.44 -21.88
N ALA A 58 3.69 -11.14 -21.64
CA ALA A 58 2.95 -10.56 -20.50
C ALA A 58 1.42 -10.75 -20.60
N MET A 59 0.89 -10.95 -21.82
CA MET A 59 -0.55 -11.17 -22.03
C MET A 59 -1.03 -12.56 -21.62
N LYS A 60 -0.09 -13.50 -21.41
CA LYS A 60 -0.39 -14.85 -20.93
C LYS A 60 -0.21 -15.03 -19.44
N GLU A 61 0.28 -14.00 -18.75
CA GLU A 61 0.41 -14.04 -17.30
C GLU A 61 -0.95 -14.12 -16.61
N THR A 62 -0.97 -14.80 -15.47
CA THR A 62 -2.15 -15.06 -14.68
C THR A 62 -1.91 -14.71 -13.21
N ASN A 63 -2.97 -14.65 -12.40
CA ASN A 63 -2.82 -14.54 -10.95
C ASN A 63 -2.03 -15.72 -10.34
N ALA A 64 -2.05 -16.90 -10.98
CA ALA A 64 -1.27 -18.05 -10.53
C ALA A 64 0.23 -17.84 -10.78
N THR A 65 0.62 -17.40 -11.98
CA THR A 65 2.03 -17.12 -12.30
C THR A 65 2.58 -15.97 -11.47
N MET A 66 1.77 -14.93 -11.23
CA MET A 66 2.14 -13.81 -10.34
C MET A 66 2.42 -14.30 -8.91
N ARG A 67 1.54 -15.13 -8.35
CA ARG A 67 1.78 -15.74 -7.01
C ARG A 67 3.00 -16.67 -7.01
N ALA A 68 3.17 -17.49 -8.03
CA ALA A 68 4.32 -18.38 -8.15
C ALA A 68 5.67 -17.64 -8.21
N SER A 69 5.68 -16.40 -8.71
CA SER A 69 6.85 -15.51 -8.71
C SER A 69 7.07 -14.78 -7.36
N ASN A 70 6.34 -15.12 -6.32
CA ASN A 70 6.31 -14.37 -5.07
C ASN A 70 6.06 -12.86 -5.30
N PHE A 71 5.11 -12.53 -6.19
CA PHE A 71 4.76 -11.17 -6.61
C PHE A 71 5.87 -10.36 -7.29
N ALA A 72 7.03 -10.97 -7.65
CA ALA A 72 8.08 -10.28 -8.38
C ALA A 72 7.60 -9.73 -9.76
N LEU A 73 6.59 -10.36 -10.35
CA LEU A 73 5.97 -9.90 -11.60
C LEU A 73 4.98 -8.75 -11.41
N PHE A 74 4.58 -8.41 -10.18
CA PHE A 74 3.52 -7.42 -9.94
C PHE A 74 3.85 -6.05 -10.55
N GLY A 75 5.00 -5.48 -10.22
CA GLY A 75 5.45 -4.20 -10.78
C GLY A 75 5.59 -4.20 -12.30
N PRO A 76 6.36 -5.14 -12.89
CA PRO A 76 6.45 -5.27 -14.35
C PRO A 76 5.10 -5.42 -15.06
N LEU A 77 4.15 -6.17 -14.52
CA LEU A 77 2.81 -6.33 -15.12
C LEU A 77 1.97 -5.05 -14.99
N LYS A 78 2.10 -4.30 -13.89
CA LYS A 78 1.49 -2.96 -13.78
C LYS A 78 2.00 -2.02 -14.86
N VAL A 79 3.30 -2.04 -15.17
CA VAL A 79 3.88 -1.24 -16.27
C VAL A 79 3.33 -1.66 -17.63
N GLN A 80 3.21 -2.97 -17.90
CA GLN A 80 2.58 -3.44 -19.14
C GLN A 80 1.10 -3.00 -19.24
N SER A 81 0.40 -2.99 -18.13
CA SER A 81 -0.98 -2.51 -18.04
C SER A 81 -1.09 -1.00 -18.32
N GLU A 82 -0.18 -0.18 -17.77
CA GLU A 82 -0.08 1.26 -18.10
C GLU A 82 0.13 1.47 -19.60
N ALA A 83 1.01 0.67 -20.22
CA ALA A 83 1.29 0.73 -21.65
C ALA A 83 0.08 0.34 -22.50
N GLU A 84 -0.68 -0.67 -22.12
CA GLU A 84 -1.91 -1.05 -22.84
C GLU A 84 -2.99 0.04 -22.70
N ALA A 85 -3.16 0.65 -21.51
CA ALA A 85 -4.08 1.77 -21.34
C ALA A 85 -3.73 2.94 -22.30
N GLU A 86 -2.47 3.36 -22.33
CA GLU A 86 -2.00 4.45 -23.19
C GLU A 86 -2.10 4.10 -24.68
N LYS A 87 -1.83 2.87 -25.07
CA LYS A 87 -1.94 2.40 -26.46
C LYS A 87 -3.37 2.54 -27.01
N TRP A 88 -4.38 2.24 -26.20
CA TRP A 88 -5.79 2.30 -26.64
C TRP A 88 -6.46 3.66 -26.40
N PHE A 89 -5.92 4.45 -25.46
CA PHE A 89 -6.35 5.82 -25.14
C PHE A 89 -5.18 6.80 -25.24
N PRO A 90 -4.52 6.94 -26.39
CA PRO A 90 -3.31 7.76 -26.55
C PRO A 90 -3.57 9.21 -26.16
N GLY A 91 -2.76 9.74 -25.23
CA GLY A 91 -2.89 11.10 -24.69
C GLY A 91 -4.16 11.34 -23.87
N ARG A 92 -4.91 10.29 -23.53
CA ARG A 92 -6.16 10.35 -22.79
C ARG A 92 -6.17 9.43 -21.56
N THR A 93 -4.98 9.00 -21.14
CA THR A 93 -4.82 8.10 -20.00
C THR A 93 -4.37 8.89 -18.77
N LEU A 94 -5.00 8.63 -17.62
CA LEU A 94 -4.55 9.03 -16.31
C LEU A 94 -4.05 7.77 -15.56
N VAL A 95 -2.77 7.74 -15.21
CA VAL A 95 -2.16 6.66 -14.43
C VAL A 95 -1.94 7.15 -13.00
N ILE A 96 -2.51 6.45 -12.04
CA ILE A 96 -2.32 6.73 -10.63
C ILE A 96 -1.51 5.60 -10.01
N ARG A 97 -0.37 5.93 -9.38
CA ARG A 97 0.52 4.99 -8.70
C ARG A 97 0.43 5.17 -7.19
N PRO A 98 -0.56 4.54 -6.53
CA PRO A 98 -0.64 4.56 -5.08
C PRO A 98 0.42 3.66 -4.43
N GLY A 99 0.74 3.97 -3.16
CA GLY A 99 1.42 3.06 -2.24
C GLY A 99 0.42 2.16 -1.51
N TYR A 100 0.57 2.03 -0.18
CA TYR A 100 -0.38 1.29 0.64
C TYR A 100 -1.70 2.05 0.76
N ILE A 101 -2.74 1.55 0.10
CA ILE A 101 -4.11 2.05 0.24
C ILE A 101 -4.71 1.45 1.50
N VAL A 102 -5.26 2.31 2.37
CA VAL A 102 -5.75 1.94 3.71
C VAL A 102 -7.15 2.51 3.97
N GLY A 103 -7.77 2.07 5.03
CA GLY A 103 -9.07 2.59 5.45
C GLY A 103 -10.17 1.53 5.45
N PRO A 104 -11.46 1.94 5.55
CA PRO A 104 -12.57 1.01 5.49
C PRO A 104 -12.58 0.24 4.18
N GLY A 105 -12.86 -1.08 4.24
CA GLY A 105 -12.79 -1.95 3.07
C GLY A 105 -11.42 -2.57 2.81
N ASP A 106 -10.44 -2.43 3.72
CA ASP A 106 -9.14 -3.10 3.62
C ASP A 106 -9.28 -4.62 3.75
N GLU A 107 -9.63 -5.27 2.65
CA GLU A 107 -9.78 -6.72 2.56
C GLU A 107 -8.48 -7.49 2.84
N THR A 108 -7.33 -6.81 2.83
CA THR A 108 -6.03 -7.42 3.09
C THR A 108 -5.64 -7.44 4.57
N ASP A 109 -6.30 -6.64 5.39
CA ASP A 109 -6.00 -6.35 6.80
C ASP A 109 -4.61 -5.74 7.06
N ARG A 110 -3.88 -5.34 6.04
CA ARG A 110 -2.50 -4.88 6.23
C ARG A 110 -2.40 -3.63 7.12
N PHE A 111 -3.29 -2.65 6.91
CA PHE A 111 -3.38 -1.52 7.82
C PHE A 111 -4.28 -1.84 9.02
N THR A 112 -5.41 -2.52 8.77
CA THR A 112 -6.42 -2.87 9.77
C THR A 112 -5.82 -3.62 10.97
N TYR A 113 -4.76 -4.41 10.74
CA TYR A 113 -4.00 -5.09 11.80
C TYR A 113 -3.55 -4.12 12.90
N TRP A 114 -3.01 -2.95 12.56
CA TRP A 114 -2.43 -2.04 13.54
C TRP A 114 -3.45 -1.44 14.50
N PRO A 115 -4.55 -0.78 14.06
CA PRO A 115 -5.56 -0.31 14.99
C PRO A 115 -6.21 -1.43 15.80
N VAL A 116 -6.50 -2.58 15.19
CA VAL A 116 -7.07 -3.74 15.91
C VAL A 116 -6.10 -4.30 16.95
N ARG A 117 -4.80 -4.40 16.62
CA ARG A 117 -3.80 -4.87 17.58
C ARG A 117 -3.60 -3.89 18.73
N VAL A 118 -3.52 -2.60 18.43
CA VAL A 118 -3.35 -1.55 19.43
C VAL A 118 -4.59 -1.45 20.33
N GLU A 119 -5.80 -1.64 19.80
CA GLU A 119 -7.05 -1.65 20.57
C GLU A 119 -7.06 -2.72 21.66
N ARG A 120 -6.44 -3.89 21.41
CA ARG A 120 -6.30 -4.95 22.43
C ARG A 120 -5.44 -4.57 23.62
N GLY A 121 -4.68 -3.49 23.51
CA GLY A 121 -3.81 -2.99 24.59
C GLY A 121 -2.62 -3.89 24.91
N GLY A 122 -2.04 -3.64 26.10
CA GLY A 122 -0.90 -4.37 26.61
C GLY A 122 0.40 -4.13 25.83
N GLU A 123 1.30 -5.10 25.84
CA GLU A 123 2.55 -5.02 25.10
C GLU A 123 2.36 -5.39 23.63
N VAL A 124 2.84 -4.52 22.73
CA VAL A 124 2.72 -4.63 21.26
C VAL A 124 4.11 -4.68 20.66
N LEU A 125 4.38 -5.69 19.84
CA LEU A 125 5.58 -5.74 19.02
C LEU A 125 5.52 -4.65 17.95
N ALA A 126 6.46 -3.70 18.01
CA ALA A 126 6.66 -2.68 17.00
C ALA A 126 7.95 -2.98 16.21
N PRO A 127 7.91 -2.99 14.86
CA PRO A 127 9.08 -3.36 14.07
C PRO A 127 10.07 -2.21 13.93
N GLY A 128 11.34 -2.56 13.83
CA GLY A 128 12.42 -1.64 13.51
C GLY A 128 12.61 -0.54 14.55
N ARG A 129 12.50 0.70 14.12
CA ARG A 129 12.70 1.90 14.95
C ARG A 129 11.52 2.86 14.86
N PRO A 130 11.25 3.65 15.92
CA PRO A 130 10.23 4.70 15.86
C PRO A 130 10.39 5.68 14.70
N SER A 131 11.63 5.89 14.25
CA SER A 131 11.99 6.82 13.17
C SER A 131 11.83 6.26 11.76
N ASP A 132 11.51 4.97 11.61
CA ASP A 132 11.37 4.35 10.30
C ASP A 132 10.25 5.04 9.49
N PRO A 133 10.49 5.36 8.21
CA PRO A 133 9.51 6.07 7.40
C PRO A 133 8.26 5.23 7.18
N MET A 134 7.11 5.92 7.03
CA MET A 134 5.83 5.30 6.78
C MET A 134 5.03 6.13 5.79
N GLN A 135 4.45 5.47 4.79
CA GLN A 135 3.55 6.11 3.83
C GLN A 135 2.31 5.24 3.60
N ILE A 136 1.15 5.87 3.71
CA ILE A 136 -0.17 5.29 3.46
C ILE A 136 -1.06 6.32 2.79
N ILE A 137 -2.09 5.90 2.09
CA ILE A 137 -3.14 6.78 1.58
C ILE A 137 -4.51 6.20 1.91
N ASP A 138 -5.40 7.01 2.49
CA ASP A 138 -6.78 6.59 2.72
C ASP A 138 -7.50 6.41 1.37
N ALA A 139 -8.20 5.29 1.21
CA ALA A 139 -8.93 4.96 -0.01
C ALA A 139 -9.92 6.06 -0.41
N ARG A 140 -10.51 6.75 0.56
CA ARG A 140 -11.44 7.87 0.34
C ARG A 140 -10.73 9.09 -0.23
N ASP A 141 -9.55 9.45 0.30
CA ASP A 141 -8.74 10.55 -0.24
C ASP A 141 -8.29 10.28 -1.67
N LEU A 142 -7.85 9.04 -1.92
CA LEU A 142 -7.48 8.59 -3.25
C LEU A 142 -8.65 8.66 -4.23
N ALA A 143 -9.83 8.16 -3.83
CA ALA A 143 -11.03 8.15 -4.66
C ALA A 143 -11.54 9.57 -4.95
N GLU A 144 -11.68 10.41 -3.93
CA GLU A 144 -12.12 11.80 -4.08
C GLU A 144 -11.19 12.60 -4.99
N TRP A 145 -9.88 12.43 -4.82
CA TRP A 145 -8.89 13.07 -5.68
C TRP A 145 -8.93 12.54 -7.11
N THR A 146 -9.08 11.22 -7.29
CA THR A 146 -9.21 10.61 -8.62
C THR A 146 -10.39 11.19 -9.39
N ILE A 147 -11.54 11.36 -8.74
CA ILE A 147 -12.72 11.99 -9.37
C ILE A 147 -12.42 13.43 -9.78
N ARG A 148 -11.80 14.24 -8.90
CA ARG A 148 -11.41 15.62 -9.26
C ARG A 148 -10.46 15.67 -10.46
N MET A 149 -9.49 14.74 -10.55
CA MET A 149 -8.57 14.65 -11.68
C MET A 149 -9.31 14.32 -12.99
N VAL A 150 -10.31 13.45 -12.90
CA VAL A 150 -11.19 13.12 -14.03
C VAL A 150 -11.99 14.34 -14.49
N GLU A 151 -12.63 15.06 -13.57
CA GLU A 151 -13.42 16.28 -13.85
C GLU A 151 -12.57 17.39 -14.47
N GLN A 152 -11.32 17.55 -14.01
CA GLN A 152 -10.35 18.51 -14.55
C GLN A 152 -9.76 18.09 -15.91
N GLY A 153 -10.05 16.89 -16.37
CA GLY A 153 -9.50 16.40 -17.63
C GLY A 153 -8.02 16.05 -17.58
N THR A 154 -7.47 15.82 -16.40
CA THR A 154 -6.04 15.58 -16.20
C THR A 154 -5.62 14.22 -16.79
N VAL A 155 -4.40 14.18 -17.37
CA VAL A 155 -3.79 12.99 -17.97
C VAL A 155 -2.34 12.85 -17.49
N GLY A 156 -1.74 11.69 -17.77
CA GLY A 156 -0.37 11.36 -17.40
C GLY A 156 -0.25 10.60 -16.07
N ALA A 157 0.96 10.36 -15.60
CA ALA A 157 1.23 9.56 -14.40
C ALA A 157 1.39 10.42 -13.15
N PHE A 158 0.87 9.91 -12.02
CA PHE A 158 0.94 10.56 -10.71
C PHE A 158 1.19 9.55 -9.60
N ASN A 159 2.15 9.83 -8.72
CA ASN A 159 2.28 9.12 -7.45
C ASN A 159 1.22 9.63 -6.47
N ALA A 160 0.51 8.70 -5.82
CA ALA A 160 -0.54 9.03 -4.86
C ALA A 160 -0.27 8.32 -3.53
N VAL A 161 0.61 8.89 -2.73
CA VAL A 161 0.97 8.40 -1.39
C VAL A 161 0.93 9.54 -0.38
N GLY A 162 0.64 9.24 0.85
CA GLY A 162 0.55 10.20 1.95
C GLY A 162 1.30 9.76 3.20
N PRO A 163 1.25 10.59 4.22
CA PRO A 163 0.62 11.92 4.27
C PRO A 163 1.48 13.01 3.60
N LYS A 164 0.95 14.25 3.57
CA LYS A 164 1.67 15.42 3.01
C LYS A 164 3.00 15.69 3.74
N THR A 165 2.97 15.58 5.06
CA THR A 165 4.16 15.69 5.92
C THR A 165 4.72 14.29 6.14
N PRO A 166 6.02 14.06 6.01
CA PRO A 166 6.63 12.77 6.30
C PRO A 166 6.19 12.24 7.67
N MET A 167 5.80 10.99 7.71
CA MET A 167 5.35 10.28 8.91
C MET A 167 6.30 9.13 9.21
N THR A 168 6.45 8.80 10.49
CA THR A 168 7.23 7.65 10.94
C THR A 168 6.33 6.55 11.51
N MET A 169 6.88 5.33 11.62
CA MET A 169 6.19 4.20 12.25
C MET A 169 5.79 4.53 13.69
N GLY A 170 6.67 5.20 14.43
CA GLY A 170 6.39 5.65 15.80
C GLY A 170 5.26 6.67 15.89
N GLN A 171 5.21 7.61 14.94
CA GLN A 171 4.10 8.57 14.84
C GLN A 171 2.79 7.85 14.49
N MET A 172 2.79 6.96 13.49
CA MET A 172 1.60 6.21 13.11
C MET A 172 1.04 5.41 14.30
N LEU A 173 1.88 4.62 14.98
CA LEU A 173 1.45 3.82 16.14
C LEU A 173 1.01 4.69 17.30
N GLY A 174 1.71 5.78 17.58
CA GLY A 174 1.36 6.75 18.62
C GLY A 174 0.01 7.43 18.37
N ASP A 175 -0.24 7.83 17.13
CA ASP A 175 -1.51 8.45 16.74
C ASP A 175 -2.67 7.43 16.77
N ILE A 176 -2.44 6.19 16.37
CA ILE A 176 -3.43 5.10 16.54
C ILE A 176 -3.77 4.94 18.03
N LYS A 177 -2.75 4.77 18.88
CA LYS A 177 -2.93 4.62 20.33
C LYS A 177 -3.72 5.78 20.94
N LYS A 178 -3.36 7.02 20.60
CA LYS A 178 -4.03 8.24 21.06
C LYS A 178 -5.49 8.29 20.59
N THR A 179 -5.73 7.93 19.32
CA THR A 179 -7.06 8.01 18.71
C THR A 179 -8.09 7.11 19.40
N ILE A 180 -7.66 5.92 19.84
CA ILE A 180 -8.54 4.93 20.45
C ILE A 180 -8.38 4.84 21.98
N ASN A 181 -7.56 5.72 22.57
CA ASN A 181 -7.28 5.78 24.00
C ASN A 181 -6.83 4.42 24.58
N SER A 182 -5.93 3.72 23.88
CA SER A 182 -5.42 2.40 24.29
C SER A 182 -4.32 2.53 25.35
N ASP A 183 -4.16 1.49 26.18
CA ASP A 183 -3.05 1.32 27.12
C ASP A 183 -1.82 0.65 26.49
N ALA A 184 -1.83 0.38 25.19
CA ALA A 184 -0.77 -0.28 24.45
C ALA A 184 0.62 0.32 24.73
N ARG A 185 1.62 -0.55 24.90
CA ARG A 185 3.04 -0.20 25.08
C ARG A 185 3.83 -0.86 23.97
N PHE A 186 4.59 -0.08 23.21
CA PHE A 186 5.34 -0.57 22.06
C PHE A 186 6.74 -1.03 22.46
N THR A 187 7.04 -2.31 22.20
CA THR A 187 8.38 -2.87 22.31
C THR A 187 8.97 -2.93 20.90
N TRP A 188 9.99 -2.09 20.67
CA TRP A 188 10.65 -1.98 19.37
C TRP A 188 11.65 -3.10 19.18
N VAL A 189 11.45 -3.91 18.14
CA VAL A 189 12.25 -5.09 17.84
C VAL A 189 12.98 -4.85 16.52
N ASP A 190 14.31 -4.95 16.53
CA ASP A 190 15.13 -4.66 15.37
C ASP A 190 14.99 -5.70 14.23
N ASP A 191 15.37 -5.26 13.02
CA ASP A 191 15.27 -6.04 11.79
C ASP A 191 15.96 -7.40 11.88
N ASP A 192 17.15 -7.44 12.49
CA ASP A 192 17.99 -8.63 12.51
C ASP A 192 17.36 -9.70 13.42
N PHE A 193 16.76 -9.25 14.54
CA PHE A 193 16.01 -10.15 15.41
C PHE A 193 14.72 -10.63 14.75
N LEU A 194 13.97 -9.73 14.07
CA LEU A 194 12.75 -10.10 13.32
C LEU A 194 13.03 -11.14 12.24
N LYS A 195 14.16 -11.01 11.53
CA LYS A 195 14.63 -11.99 10.54
C LYS A 195 15.00 -13.32 11.20
N ALA A 196 15.76 -13.29 12.30
CA ALA A 196 16.13 -14.49 13.04
C ALA A 196 14.91 -15.25 13.56
N GLN A 197 13.86 -14.52 13.97
CA GLN A 197 12.58 -15.09 14.37
C GLN A 197 11.68 -15.49 13.18
N LYS A 198 12.07 -15.24 11.94
CA LYS A 198 11.33 -15.56 10.70
C LYS A 198 9.90 -14.97 10.66
N ILE A 199 9.74 -13.74 11.15
CA ILE A 199 8.45 -13.03 11.16
C ILE A 199 8.50 -11.68 10.42
N ILE A 200 9.64 -11.32 9.84
CA ILE A 200 9.80 -10.01 9.19
C ILE A 200 8.79 -9.82 8.05
N ASP A 201 8.48 -10.88 7.31
CA ASP A 201 7.54 -10.87 6.19
C ASP A 201 6.07 -10.91 6.63
N ASP A 202 5.81 -11.23 7.92
CA ASP A 202 4.47 -11.23 8.50
C ASP A 202 4.03 -9.83 9.00
N ILE A 203 4.96 -8.87 9.01
CA ILE A 203 4.70 -7.52 9.54
C ILE A 203 4.10 -6.65 8.42
N PRO A 204 2.82 -6.25 8.55
CA PRO A 204 2.15 -5.55 7.46
C PRO A 204 2.57 -4.08 7.37
N ILE A 205 2.60 -3.57 6.14
CA ILE A 205 2.88 -2.18 5.72
C ILE A 205 4.21 -1.58 6.18
N TRP A 206 5.02 -2.30 6.94
CA TRP A 206 6.37 -1.90 7.29
C TRP A 206 7.38 -2.67 6.42
N THR A 207 8.45 -2.02 6.02
CA THR A 207 9.62 -2.63 5.40
C THR A 207 10.87 -2.05 6.01
N SER A 208 11.91 -2.88 6.15
CA SER A 208 13.18 -2.45 6.73
C SER A 208 13.80 -1.30 5.95
N PRO A 209 14.14 -0.18 6.58
CA PRO A 209 14.87 0.92 5.91
C PRO A 209 16.26 0.51 5.39
N LYS A 210 16.80 -0.59 5.90
CA LYS A 210 18.05 -1.20 5.39
C LYS A 210 17.81 -2.12 4.20
N GLY A 211 16.54 -2.42 3.87
CA GLY A 211 16.14 -3.29 2.78
C GLY A 211 16.13 -2.61 1.42
N GLN A 212 15.75 -3.40 0.41
CA GLN A 212 15.70 -2.96 -0.98
C GLN A 212 14.35 -2.29 -1.37
N GLU A 213 13.49 -1.97 -0.38
CA GLU A 213 12.11 -1.54 -0.62
C GLU A 213 11.77 -0.18 0.03
N ILE A 214 12.78 0.54 0.51
CA ILE A 214 12.59 1.84 1.19
C ILE A 214 11.82 2.85 0.34
N GLY A 215 11.92 2.73 -0.99
CA GLY A 215 11.21 3.58 -1.94
C GLY A 215 9.69 3.53 -1.79
N TYR A 216 9.12 2.40 -1.38
CA TYR A 216 7.68 2.27 -1.12
C TYR A 216 7.18 3.15 0.03
N LEU A 217 8.07 3.50 0.96
CA LEU A 217 7.77 4.31 2.14
C LEU A 217 8.34 5.74 2.06
N THR A 218 8.94 6.10 0.92
CA THR A 218 9.58 7.41 0.69
C THR A 218 9.29 7.98 -0.69
N THR A 219 8.23 7.53 -1.33
CA THR A 219 7.79 8.00 -2.66
C THR A 219 7.35 9.48 -2.60
N ASN A 220 7.70 10.24 -3.62
CA ASN A 220 7.37 11.67 -3.72
C ASN A 220 6.00 11.87 -4.39
N SER A 221 5.06 12.48 -3.69
CA SER A 221 3.71 12.82 -4.19
C SER A 221 3.51 14.31 -4.46
N GLN A 222 4.57 15.10 -4.52
CA GLN A 222 4.42 16.56 -4.66
C GLN A 222 3.67 16.95 -5.94
N LYS A 223 3.79 16.16 -7.02
CA LYS A 223 3.02 16.37 -8.25
C LYS A 223 1.52 16.24 -7.99
N ALA A 224 1.07 15.16 -7.34
CA ALA A 224 -0.32 14.96 -6.98
C ALA A 224 -0.86 16.03 -6.00
N ILE A 225 -0.04 16.44 -5.02
CA ILE A 225 -0.40 17.50 -4.06
C ILE A 225 -0.63 18.83 -4.79
N ARG A 226 0.22 19.20 -5.75
CA ARG A 226 0.01 20.40 -6.59
C ARG A 226 -1.24 20.30 -7.46
N HIS A 227 -1.72 19.09 -7.75
CA HIS A 227 -2.99 18.82 -8.45
C HIS A 227 -4.14 18.49 -7.47
N GLY A 228 -4.07 19.01 -6.25
CA GLY A 228 -5.18 18.98 -5.30
C GLY A 228 -5.34 17.69 -4.49
N LEU A 229 -4.32 16.79 -4.42
CA LEU A 229 -4.37 15.68 -3.48
C LEU A 229 -4.29 16.23 -2.05
N THR A 230 -5.28 15.88 -1.26
CA THR A 230 -5.40 16.22 0.16
C THR A 230 -5.46 14.94 0.99
N PHE A 231 -5.16 15.07 2.28
CA PHE A 231 -5.09 13.93 3.19
C PHE A 231 -5.91 14.25 4.44
N ARG A 232 -6.79 13.34 4.80
CA ARG A 232 -7.51 13.41 6.08
C ARG A 232 -6.58 13.11 7.25
N PRO A 233 -6.91 13.54 8.46
CA PRO A 233 -6.19 13.15 9.67
C PRO A 233 -6.17 11.63 9.81
N LEU A 234 -5.03 11.05 10.24
CA LEU A 234 -4.90 9.61 10.47
C LEU A 234 -5.96 9.09 11.46
N SER A 235 -6.35 9.92 12.44
CA SER A 235 -7.41 9.59 13.40
C SER A 235 -8.75 9.24 12.74
N ASP A 236 -9.08 9.89 11.62
CA ASP A 236 -10.33 9.63 10.89
C ASP A 236 -10.24 8.29 10.13
N THR A 237 -9.06 8.00 9.55
CA THR A 237 -8.79 6.71 8.92
C THR A 237 -8.87 5.57 9.94
N VAL A 238 -8.25 5.74 11.12
CA VAL A 238 -8.25 4.75 12.22
C VAL A 238 -9.68 4.45 12.67
N ARG A 239 -10.47 5.48 13.00
CA ARG A 239 -11.85 5.31 13.48
C ARG A 239 -12.71 4.61 12.42
N ALA A 240 -12.65 5.08 11.17
CA ALA A 240 -13.45 4.50 10.09
C ALA A 240 -13.04 3.04 9.79
N THR A 241 -11.75 2.71 9.87
CA THR A 241 -11.26 1.34 9.69
C THR A 241 -11.79 0.42 10.79
N LEU A 242 -11.69 0.82 12.07
CA LEU A 242 -12.22 0.04 13.19
C LEU A 242 -13.73 -0.10 13.12
N GLU A 243 -14.46 0.97 12.82
CA GLU A 243 -15.91 0.90 12.67
C GLU A 243 -16.32 -0.09 11.56
N TRP A 244 -15.63 -0.07 10.43
CA TRP A 244 -15.84 -1.04 9.36
C TRP A 244 -15.49 -2.46 9.80
N PHE A 245 -14.34 -2.66 10.46
CA PHE A 245 -13.88 -3.97 10.89
C PHE A 245 -14.81 -4.59 11.93
N HIS A 246 -15.29 -3.82 12.91
CA HIS A 246 -16.22 -4.30 13.95
C HIS A 246 -17.61 -4.67 13.41
N LYS A 247 -17.98 -4.17 12.22
CA LYS A 247 -19.20 -4.58 11.52
C LYS A 247 -19.05 -5.87 10.72
N GLN A 248 -17.83 -6.40 10.61
CA GLN A 248 -17.63 -7.68 9.92
C GLN A 248 -18.16 -8.86 10.76
N PRO A 249 -18.51 -10.01 10.14
CA PRO A 249 -18.90 -11.20 10.87
C PRO A 249 -17.86 -11.63 11.91
N PRO A 250 -18.27 -12.21 13.06
CA PRO A 250 -17.33 -12.61 14.13
C PRO A 250 -16.20 -13.53 13.65
N GLU A 251 -16.50 -14.47 12.76
CA GLU A 251 -15.51 -15.37 12.15
C GLU A 251 -14.48 -14.62 11.31
N ARG A 252 -14.88 -13.51 10.65
CA ARG A 252 -13.98 -12.64 9.90
C ARG A 252 -13.09 -11.82 10.84
N GLN A 253 -13.64 -11.31 11.93
CA GLN A 253 -12.88 -10.58 12.95
C GLN A 253 -11.89 -11.49 13.69
N ALA A 254 -12.24 -12.75 13.93
CA ALA A 254 -11.39 -13.72 14.62
C ALA A 254 -10.18 -14.16 13.77
N LYS A 255 -10.25 -14.02 12.43
CA LYS A 255 -9.22 -14.48 11.50
C LYS A 255 -8.76 -13.33 10.59
N MET A 256 -7.81 -12.55 11.08
CA MET A 256 -7.16 -11.52 10.26
C MET A 256 -6.31 -12.16 9.14
N ARG A 257 -6.25 -11.49 8.00
CA ARG A 257 -5.51 -11.94 6.80
C ARG A 257 -4.05 -11.51 6.80
N ALA A 258 -3.69 -10.54 7.63
CA ALA A 258 -2.32 -10.05 7.79
C ALA A 258 -2.00 -9.85 9.27
N GLY A 259 -0.70 -9.77 9.55
CA GLY A 259 -0.17 -9.50 10.88
C GLY A 259 0.25 -10.74 11.64
N ILE A 260 0.92 -10.53 12.75
CA ILE A 260 1.50 -11.58 13.58
C ILE A 260 0.39 -12.19 14.47
N PRO A 261 0.18 -13.52 14.47
CA PRO A 261 -0.75 -14.16 15.39
C PRO A 261 -0.38 -13.89 16.85
N ALA A 262 -1.38 -13.64 17.72
CA ALA A 262 -1.15 -13.23 19.11
C ALA A 262 -0.28 -14.20 19.91
N GLY A 263 -0.34 -15.52 19.66
CA GLY A 263 0.57 -16.50 20.27
C GLY A 263 2.01 -16.27 19.86
N ARG A 264 2.23 -16.10 18.55
CA ARG A 264 3.56 -15.90 17.98
C ARG A 264 4.16 -14.56 18.41
N GLU A 265 3.37 -13.50 18.49
CA GLU A 265 3.82 -12.20 18.99
C GLU A 265 4.34 -12.31 20.42
N ARG A 266 3.61 -13.00 21.33
CA ARG A 266 4.06 -13.21 22.72
C ARG A 266 5.36 -14.00 22.79
N GLU A 267 5.53 -15.04 21.98
CA GLU A 267 6.77 -15.83 21.92
C GLU A 267 7.97 -14.96 21.51
N VAL A 268 7.79 -14.14 20.48
CA VAL A 268 8.85 -13.27 19.96
C VAL A 268 9.22 -12.19 20.99
N LEU A 269 8.23 -11.57 21.65
CA LEU A 269 8.47 -10.59 22.72
C LEU A 269 9.20 -11.22 23.92
N ALA A 270 8.80 -12.42 24.32
CA ALA A 270 9.51 -13.14 25.41
C ALA A 270 10.96 -13.45 25.04
N ALA A 271 11.20 -13.89 23.81
CA ALA A 271 12.56 -14.13 23.30
C ALA A 271 13.38 -12.83 23.21
N TRP A 272 12.76 -11.72 22.79
CA TRP A 272 13.38 -10.40 22.75
C TRP A 272 13.83 -9.96 24.13
N HIS A 273 12.98 -10.02 25.14
CA HIS A 273 13.31 -9.66 26.50
C HIS A 273 14.39 -10.58 27.12
N ALA A 274 14.39 -11.87 26.76
CA ALA A 274 15.43 -12.78 27.22
C ALA A 274 16.82 -12.45 26.67
N ALA A 275 16.87 -11.95 25.43
CA ALA A 275 18.12 -11.56 24.76
C ALA A 275 18.64 -10.17 25.16
N HIS A 276 17.81 -9.33 25.79
CA HIS A 276 18.14 -7.94 26.14
C HIS A 276 17.98 -7.66 27.65
N LYS A 277 18.23 -8.68 28.49
CA LYS A 277 18.27 -8.57 29.94
C LYS A 277 19.54 -7.88 30.42
#